data_0680b8192c5474a1175723b1289f7f95
#
_entry.id   0680b8192c5474a1175723b1289f7f95
#
_cell.length_a   1.000
_cell.length_b   1.000
_cell.length_c   1.000
_cell.angle_alpha   90.00
_cell.angle_beta   90.00
_cell.angle_gamma   90.00
#
_symmetry.space_group_name_H-M   'P 1'
#
loop_
_entity.id
_entity.type
_entity.pdbx_description
1 polymer ?
#
loop_
_entity_poly.entity_id
_entity_poly.type
_entity_poly.pdbx_seq_one_letter_code
_entity_poly.pdbx_strand_id
1 'polypeptide(L)'
;MSNLIVDGTVKAPFESLKALFEQETARSAETNVQLCVYHRGECVVDLWSSKNRDPNFGADSLVNAFSSSKNLEAIAMAWLYGQGLIDYSARVTEYWPAFGGNGKQDLTVADVMRHEGGMASLEISIDPADLLPDRIKENAIGQQLESHGLHYSFPERGRREYHAITRGWIVNEIFRRVDPKGRTIGEFLREDITGPIGADVYLGLNDEELNRRSPLQPLDPRKHFLSSCRPKWMGRSVQHSAFQLIRNLWPMVKQMRGQAGRQLPVPMLGMTGIDSFNEDKIARGETCSANSHGSARGYARLAAMLAAGGIFDGRAYLSGDAWQALHDKQTTENMGMRTTFSQGGVASFGVMDAMTPVERGLNQGREGFIGWMGLGGSIFQWHPALEIGFAFVPTSLHILDLVNERGKVYQAEVLRCVGA
;
A
#
# COMPACT_ATOMS: atom_id res chain seq x y z
N MET A 1 8.39 29.99 -18.39
CA MET A 1 8.26 29.91 -16.92
C MET A 1 7.65 28.54 -16.61
N SER A 2 8.20 27.82 -15.64
CA SER A 2 7.61 26.53 -15.25
C SER A 2 6.21 26.76 -14.68
N ASN A 3 5.22 26.01 -15.17
CA ASN A 3 3.85 26.06 -14.62
C ASN A 3 3.73 25.30 -13.28
N LEU A 4 4.86 24.99 -12.64
CA LEU A 4 4.91 24.28 -11.37
C LEU A 4 4.43 25.17 -10.22
N ILE A 5 3.47 24.66 -9.45
CA ILE A 5 3.13 25.16 -8.12
C ILE A 5 3.73 24.18 -7.11
N VAL A 6 4.36 24.69 -6.08
CA VAL A 6 4.72 23.98 -4.85
C VAL A 6 4.23 24.81 -3.69
N ASP A 7 3.46 24.21 -2.80
CA ASP A 7 2.88 24.89 -1.64
C ASP A 7 2.87 23.95 -0.42
N GLY A 8 2.62 24.52 0.75
CA GLY A 8 2.57 23.80 2.01
C GLY A 8 3.62 24.30 3.01
N THR A 9 3.80 23.54 4.07
CA THR A 9 4.60 23.91 5.24
C THR A 9 5.70 22.92 5.54
N VAL A 10 6.83 23.43 6.05
CA VAL A 10 7.94 22.63 6.58
C VAL A 10 8.47 23.29 7.84
N LYS A 11 8.70 22.49 8.89
CA LYS A 11 9.29 22.95 10.17
C LYS A 11 10.76 22.56 10.27
N ALA A 12 11.50 23.28 11.11
CA ALA A 12 12.88 22.91 11.44
C ALA A 12 12.93 21.53 12.14
N PRO A 13 13.92 20.67 11.88
CA PRO A 13 15.08 20.86 11.00
C PRO A 13 14.87 20.28 9.57
N PHE A 14 13.64 20.22 9.06
CA PHE A 14 13.28 19.52 7.81
C PHE A 14 13.26 20.44 6.58
N GLU A 15 13.78 21.67 6.64
CA GLU A 15 13.71 22.68 5.56
C GLU A 15 14.34 22.18 4.25
N SER A 16 15.36 21.32 4.32
CA SER A 16 15.99 20.72 3.15
C SER A 16 15.02 19.87 2.31
N LEU A 17 13.98 19.30 2.95
CA LEU A 17 12.94 18.56 2.24
C LEU A 17 12.14 19.44 1.28
N LYS A 18 11.89 20.70 1.59
CA LYS A 18 11.21 21.61 0.68
C LYS A 18 12.03 21.83 -0.59
N ALA A 19 13.31 22.15 -0.45
CA ALA A 19 14.20 22.35 -1.58
C ALA A 19 14.34 21.05 -2.43
N LEU A 20 14.45 19.90 -1.78
CA LEU A 20 14.49 18.60 -2.45
C LEU A 20 13.18 18.32 -3.20
N PHE A 21 12.02 18.59 -2.58
CA PHE A 21 10.71 18.39 -3.17
C PHE A 21 10.50 19.28 -4.41
N GLU A 22 10.86 20.56 -4.33
CA GLU A 22 10.84 21.50 -5.46
C GLU A 22 11.74 21.01 -6.60
N GLN A 23 12.97 20.58 -6.30
CA GLN A 23 13.93 20.10 -7.28
C GLN A 23 13.43 18.82 -7.99
N GLU A 24 12.98 17.83 -7.21
CA GLU A 24 12.57 16.54 -7.76
C GLU A 24 11.25 16.66 -8.56
N THR A 25 10.27 17.43 -8.08
CA THR A 25 9.02 17.66 -8.81
C THR A 25 9.21 18.47 -10.08
N ALA A 26 10.11 19.45 -10.09
CA ALA A 26 10.45 20.21 -11.31
C ALA A 26 11.08 19.30 -12.39
N ARG A 27 11.89 18.32 -11.99
CA ARG A 27 12.64 17.43 -12.89
C ARG A 27 11.86 16.20 -13.33
N SER A 28 11.07 15.64 -12.43
CA SER A 28 10.39 14.37 -12.67
C SER A 28 9.22 14.51 -13.67
N ALA A 29 8.73 13.36 -14.15
CA ALA A 29 7.50 13.28 -14.93
C ALA A 29 6.25 13.34 -14.04
N GLU A 30 6.37 13.87 -12.82
CA GLU A 30 5.22 14.08 -11.93
C GLU A 30 4.23 15.06 -12.52
N THR A 31 2.94 14.81 -12.26
CA THR A 31 1.86 15.75 -12.59
C THR A 31 1.41 16.46 -11.32
N ASN A 32 0.91 15.70 -10.37
CA ASN A 32 0.44 16.15 -9.07
C ASN A 32 0.97 15.18 -8.01
N VAL A 33 1.43 15.69 -6.87
CA VAL A 33 2.02 14.88 -5.79
C VAL A 33 1.87 15.56 -4.44
N GLN A 34 1.72 14.74 -3.40
CA GLN A 34 1.69 15.17 -2.01
C GLN A 34 2.77 14.43 -1.21
N LEU A 35 3.37 15.11 -0.24
CA LEU A 35 4.33 14.58 0.73
C LEU A 35 3.97 15.09 2.13
N CYS A 36 3.77 14.18 3.07
CA CYS A 36 3.56 14.56 4.46
C CYS A 36 4.41 13.70 5.40
N VAL A 37 4.99 14.34 6.42
CA VAL A 37 5.80 13.70 7.44
C VAL A 37 5.37 14.18 8.82
N TYR A 38 5.16 13.23 9.70
CA TYR A 38 5.03 13.44 11.13
C TYR A 38 6.31 12.96 11.83
N HIS A 39 6.75 13.71 12.82
CA HIS A 39 7.84 13.31 13.70
C HIS A 39 7.43 13.58 15.16
N ARG A 40 7.47 12.56 15.99
CA ARG A 40 7.06 12.62 17.40
C ARG A 40 5.67 13.21 17.59
N GLY A 41 4.72 12.75 16.78
CA GLY A 41 3.33 13.20 16.81
C GLY A 41 3.06 14.56 16.14
N GLU A 42 4.08 15.33 15.77
CA GLU A 42 3.93 16.63 15.14
C GLU A 42 4.04 16.55 13.62
N CYS A 43 3.16 17.25 12.88
CA CYS A 43 3.29 17.42 11.44
C CYS A 43 4.44 18.39 11.15
N VAL A 44 5.53 17.86 10.59
CA VAL A 44 6.75 18.62 10.32
C VAL A 44 6.95 18.96 8.83
N VAL A 45 6.30 18.19 7.95
CA VAL A 45 6.27 18.43 6.50
C VAL A 45 4.86 18.17 5.99
N ASP A 46 4.29 19.10 5.26
CA ASP A 46 3.02 18.98 4.56
C ASP A 46 3.12 19.78 3.27
N LEU A 47 3.53 19.10 2.19
CA LEU A 47 3.83 19.68 0.89
C LEU A 47 2.97 19.06 -0.20
N TRP A 48 2.57 19.88 -1.16
CA TRP A 48 1.98 19.40 -2.39
C TRP A 48 2.49 20.17 -3.61
N SER A 49 2.39 19.58 -4.76
CA SER A 49 2.87 20.17 -6.01
C SER A 49 1.97 19.80 -7.16
N SER A 50 1.71 20.76 -8.06
CA SER A 50 1.02 20.56 -9.32
C SER A 50 1.83 21.17 -10.46
N LYS A 51 2.26 20.33 -11.42
CA LYS A 51 3.10 20.76 -12.54
C LYS A 51 2.33 21.54 -13.60
N ASN A 52 1.03 21.28 -13.72
CA ASN A 52 0.16 21.91 -14.71
C ASN A 52 -0.80 22.95 -14.08
N ARG A 53 -0.58 23.31 -12.82
CA ARG A 53 -1.48 24.20 -12.06
C ARG A 53 -2.92 23.71 -12.09
N ASP A 54 -3.11 22.41 -11.84
CA ASP A 54 -4.43 21.80 -11.77
C ASP A 54 -5.24 22.49 -10.65
N PRO A 55 -6.32 23.21 -10.99
CA PRO A 55 -7.11 23.93 -9.98
C PRO A 55 -7.87 23.00 -9.03
N ASN A 56 -7.98 21.71 -9.40
CA ASN A 56 -8.68 20.70 -8.61
C ASN A 56 -7.71 19.88 -7.74
N PHE A 57 -6.41 20.21 -7.73
CA PHE A 57 -5.42 19.50 -6.93
C PHE A 57 -4.80 20.39 -5.85
N GLY A 58 -4.77 19.87 -4.64
CA GLY A 58 -4.18 20.52 -3.47
C GLY A 58 -3.87 19.53 -2.35
N ALA A 59 -3.64 20.05 -1.16
CA ALA A 59 -3.30 19.26 0.03
C ALA A 59 -4.42 18.27 0.45
N ASP A 60 -5.68 18.58 0.12
CA ASP A 60 -6.86 17.80 0.52
C ASP A 60 -7.38 16.89 -0.61
N SER A 61 -6.68 16.81 -1.73
CA SER A 61 -7.03 15.91 -2.83
C SER A 61 -6.85 14.46 -2.42
N LEU A 62 -7.80 13.60 -2.82
CA LEU A 62 -7.76 12.16 -2.57
C LEU A 62 -7.15 11.44 -3.76
N VAL A 63 -6.12 10.66 -3.52
CA VAL A 63 -5.43 9.88 -4.55
C VAL A 63 -5.43 8.41 -4.16
N ASN A 64 -5.65 7.52 -5.14
CA ASN A 64 -5.54 6.08 -4.91
C ASN A 64 -4.09 5.69 -4.56
N ALA A 65 -3.91 5.05 -3.42
CA ALA A 65 -2.60 4.64 -2.93
C ALA A 65 -2.21 3.19 -3.30
N PHE A 66 -3.01 2.49 -4.09
CA PHE A 66 -2.79 1.08 -4.46
C PHE A 66 -2.39 0.22 -3.25
N SER A 67 -1.31 -0.54 -3.36
CA SER A 67 -0.91 -1.51 -2.34
C SER A 67 -0.44 -0.90 -1.01
N SER A 68 -0.24 0.42 -0.93
CA SER A 68 -0.12 1.09 0.37
C SER A 68 -1.38 0.89 1.23
N SER A 69 -2.55 0.64 0.60
CA SER A 69 -3.81 0.27 1.25
C SER A 69 -3.72 -0.96 2.16
N LYS A 70 -2.77 -1.87 1.88
CA LYS A 70 -2.56 -3.09 2.68
C LYS A 70 -2.25 -2.82 4.15
N ASN A 71 -1.72 -1.65 4.46
CA ASN A 71 -1.49 -1.25 5.84
C ASN A 71 -2.83 -0.99 6.59
N LEU A 72 -3.88 -0.61 5.88
CA LEU A 72 -5.22 -0.43 6.47
C LEU A 72 -5.84 -1.77 6.89
N GLU A 73 -5.67 -2.82 6.06
CA GLU A 73 -6.05 -4.19 6.42
C GLU A 73 -5.32 -4.64 7.70
N ALA A 74 -4.02 -4.35 7.75
CA ALA A 74 -3.17 -4.70 8.88
C ALA A 74 -3.62 -3.99 10.17
N ILE A 75 -4.01 -2.71 10.10
CA ILE A 75 -4.59 -1.95 11.23
C ILE A 75 -5.90 -2.62 11.70
N ALA A 76 -6.80 -2.96 10.78
CA ALA A 76 -8.08 -3.57 11.11
C ALA A 76 -7.89 -4.94 11.79
N MET A 77 -7.01 -5.79 11.26
CA MET A 77 -6.73 -7.11 11.84
C MET A 77 -6.01 -7.00 13.18
N ALA A 78 -5.11 -6.03 13.35
CA ALA A 78 -4.47 -5.77 14.65
C ALA A 78 -5.49 -5.32 15.70
N TRP A 79 -6.46 -4.50 15.32
CA TRP A 79 -7.53 -4.11 16.20
C TRP A 79 -8.35 -5.31 16.67
N LEU A 80 -8.76 -6.22 15.77
CA LEU A 80 -9.45 -7.45 16.14
C LEU A 80 -8.62 -8.31 17.09
N TYR A 81 -7.31 -8.43 16.85
CA TYR A 81 -6.41 -9.14 17.74
C TYR A 81 -6.40 -8.51 19.15
N GLY A 82 -6.30 -7.19 19.22
CA GLY A 82 -6.32 -6.46 20.49
C GLY A 82 -7.63 -6.58 21.27
N GLN A 83 -8.74 -6.88 20.57
CA GLN A 83 -10.04 -7.19 21.19
C GLN A 83 -10.16 -8.67 21.60
N GLY A 84 -9.13 -9.50 21.33
CA GLY A 84 -9.19 -10.95 21.57
C GLY A 84 -10.13 -11.70 20.63
N LEU A 85 -10.49 -11.10 19.51
CA LEU A 85 -11.46 -11.65 18.55
C LEU A 85 -10.81 -12.54 17.48
N ILE A 86 -9.51 -12.35 17.21
CA ILE A 86 -8.73 -13.22 16.32
C ILE A 86 -7.38 -13.59 16.95
N ASP A 87 -6.82 -14.72 16.48
CA ASP A 87 -5.42 -15.10 16.65
C ASP A 87 -4.81 -15.26 15.25
N TYR A 88 -3.66 -14.64 14.99
CA TYR A 88 -2.96 -14.77 13.71
C TYR A 88 -2.50 -16.22 13.43
N SER A 89 -2.28 -17.04 14.47
CA SER A 89 -1.91 -18.46 14.34
C SER A 89 -3.11 -19.38 14.14
N ALA A 90 -4.32 -18.92 14.39
CA ALA A 90 -5.54 -19.67 14.19
C ALA A 90 -5.83 -19.89 12.70
N ARG A 91 -6.52 -20.96 12.39
CA ARG A 91 -6.96 -21.23 11.02
C ARG A 91 -8.05 -20.25 10.62
N VAL A 92 -8.07 -19.84 9.35
CA VAL A 92 -9.16 -19.01 8.82
C VAL A 92 -10.52 -19.69 9.00
N THR A 93 -10.56 -21.02 8.93
CA THR A 93 -11.77 -21.82 9.13
C THR A 93 -12.41 -21.72 10.54
N GLU A 94 -11.67 -21.27 11.53
CA GLU A 94 -12.24 -21.01 12.86
C GLU A 94 -13.16 -19.78 12.86
N TYR A 95 -12.91 -18.83 11.95
CA TYR A 95 -13.67 -17.59 11.78
C TYR A 95 -14.62 -17.67 10.57
N TRP A 96 -14.24 -18.45 9.57
CA TRP A 96 -14.97 -18.61 8.31
C TRP A 96 -14.95 -20.09 7.86
N PRO A 97 -15.82 -20.94 8.43
CA PRO A 97 -15.80 -22.38 8.16
C PRO A 97 -15.94 -22.76 6.67
N ALA A 98 -16.80 -22.05 5.91
CA ALA A 98 -17.02 -22.30 4.50
C ALA A 98 -15.77 -22.03 3.62
N PHE A 99 -14.82 -21.24 4.10
CA PHE A 99 -13.56 -20.99 3.40
C PHE A 99 -12.69 -22.24 3.24
N GLY A 100 -12.83 -23.22 4.14
CA GLY A 100 -11.97 -24.41 4.22
C GLY A 100 -12.06 -25.38 3.05
N GLY A 101 -12.99 -25.18 2.11
CA GLY A 101 -13.09 -26.01 0.91
C GLY A 101 -11.87 -25.90 -0.01
N ASN A 102 -11.72 -26.89 -0.91
CA ASN A 102 -10.74 -26.88 -1.99
C ASN A 102 -9.27 -26.72 -1.53
N GLY A 103 -8.91 -27.37 -0.41
CA GLY A 103 -7.54 -27.44 0.09
C GLY A 103 -7.13 -26.27 1.03
N LYS A 104 -8.06 -25.38 1.40
CA LYS A 104 -7.77 -24.18 2.22
C LYS A 104 -7.90 -24.40 3.73
N GLN A 105 -8.32 -25.57 4.19
CA GLN A 105 -8.69 -25.85 5.58
C GLN A 105 -7.59 -25.58 6.62
N ASP A 106 -6.33 -25.60 6.21
CA ASP A 106 -5.18 -25.42 7.11
C ASP A 106 -4.53 -24.03 7.02
N LEU A 107 -5.07 -23.13 6.19
CA LEU A 107 -4.57 -21.77 6.11
C LEU A 107 -4.81 -21.02 7.42
N THR A 108 -3.75 -20.40 7.95
CA THR A 108 -3.84 -19.51 9.11
C THR A 108 -4.11 -18.07 8.66
N VAL A 109 -4.59 -17.26 9.57
CA VAL A 109 -4.73 -15.81 9.35
C VAL A 109 -3.37 -15.19 8.97
N ALA A 110 -2.27 -15.59 9.64
CA ALA A 110 -0.93 -15.12 9.33
C ALA A 110 -0.47 -15.51 7.92
N ASP A 111 -0.82 -16.70 7.42
CA ASP A 111 -0.47 -17.12 6.05
C ASP A 111 -1.11 -16.17 5.02
N VAL A 112 -2.38 -15.82 5.22
CA VAL A 112 -3.08 -14.85 4.36
C VAL A 112 -2.39 -13.49 4.43
N MET A 113 -2.10 -12.99 5.65
CA MET A 113 -1.48 -11.68 5.86
C MET A 113 -0.07 -11.58 5.25
N ARG A 114 0.71 -12.66 5.26
CA ARG A 114 2.07 -12.73 4.71
C ARG A 114 2.16 -13.01 3.21
N HIS A 115 1.04 -13.06 2.51
CA HIS A 115 1.01 -13.48 1.09
C HIS A 115 1.36 -14.96 0.85
N GLU A 116 1.11 -15.81 1.83
CA GLU A 116 1.36 -17.25 1.81
C GLU A 116 0.05 -18.05 1.67
N GLY A 117 -1.06 -17.35 1.37
CA GLY A 117 -2.40 -17.91 1.28
C GLY A 117 -2.71 -18.72 0.01
N GLY A 118 -1.79 -18.81 -0.96
CA GLY A 118 -1.96 -19.66 -2.16
C GLY A 118 -3.07 -19.24 -3.12
N MET A 119 -3.63 -18.04 -2.98
CA MET A 119 -4.74 -17.50 -3.78
C MET A 119 -4.40 -16.12 -4.35
N ALA A 120 -3.22 -15.96 -4.93
CA ALA A 120 -2.74 -14.66 -5.42
C ALA A 120 -3.61 -14.04 -6.53
N SER A 121 -4.39 -14.85 -7.24
CA SER A 121 -5.36 -14.45 -8.26
C SER A 121 -6.57 -15.38 -8.22
N LEU A 122 -7.67 -14.96 -8.83
CA LEU A 122 -8.83 -15.81 -9.08
C LEU A 122 -8.88 -16.19 -10.58
N GLU A 123 -9.53 -17.29 -10.91
CA GLU A 123 -9.76 -17.75 -12.29
C GLU A 123 -11.00 -17.08 -12.90
N ILE A 124 -11.63 -16.18 -12.19
CA ILE A 124 -12.79 -15.39 -12.60
C ILE A 124 -12.53 -13.91 -12.35
N SER A 125 -13.22 -13.05 -13.08
CA SER A 125 -13.29 -11.61 -12.79
C SER A 125 -14.48 -11.34 -11.87
N ILE A 126 -14.29 -10.49 -10.87
CA ILE A 126 -15.33 -10.09 -9.91
C ILE A 126 -16.10 -8.89 -10.46
N ASP A 127 -17.42 -8.87 -10.30
CA ASP A 127 -18.20 -7.67 -10.60
C ASP A 127 -17.87 -6.58 -9.56
N PRO A 128 -17.47 -5.36 -9.97
CA PRO A 128 -17.23 -4.26 -9.04
C PRO A 128 -18.42 -3.98 -8.09
N ALA A 129 -19.65 -4.26 -8.52
CA ALA A 129 -20.82 -4.13 -7.67
C ALA A 129 -20.81 -5.08 -6.46
N ASP A 130 -20.22 -6.27 -6.59
CA ASP A 130 -20.11 -7.24 -5.49
C ASP A 130 -19.09 -6.82 -4.41
N LEU A 131 -18.33 -5.75 -4.66
CA LEU A 131 -17.37 -5.16 -3.73
C LEU A 131 -17.93 -3.97 -2.95
N LEU A 132 -19.20 -3.62 -3.14
CA LEU A 132 -19.90 -2.62 -2.32
C LEU A 132 -20.17 -3.22 -0.92
N PRO A 133 -20.14 -2.39 0.16
CA PRO A 133 -20.29 -2.88 1.54
C PRO A 133 -21.49 -3.80 1.76
N ASP A 134 -22.66 -3.43 1.26
CA ASP A 134 -23.86 -4.25 1.43
C ASP A 134 -23.74 -5.59 0.72
N ARG A 135 -23.18 -5.64 -0.47
CA ARG A 135 -22.95 -6.87 -1.24
C ARG A 135 -21.92 -7.77 -0.59
N ILE A 136 -20.86 -7.19 0.00
CA ILE A 136 -19.88 -7.94 0.81
C ILE A 136 -20.60 -8.58 2.00
N LYS A 137 -21.45 -7.85 2.71
CA LYS A 137 -22.23 -8.40 3.84
C LYS A 137 -23.20 -9.50 3.42
N GLU A 138 -23.70 -9.48 2.19
CA GLU A 138 -24.50 -10.55 1.57
C GLU A 138 -23.65 -11.76 1.09
N ASN A 139 -22.35 -11.77 1.36
CA ASN A 139 -21.41 -12.83 0.97
C ASN A 139 -21.14 -12.93 -0.54
N ALA A 140 -21.34 -11.87 -1.32
CA ALA A 140 -21.18 -11.93 -2.78
C ALA A 140 -19.76 -12.34 -3.19
N ILE A 141 -18.73 -11.61 -2.71
CA ILE A 141 -17.33 -11.99 -2.95
C ILE A 141 -16.92 -13.24 -2.14
N GLY A 142 -17.50 -13.43 -0.94
CA GLY A 142 -17.20 -14.57 -0.10
C GLY A 142 -17.49 -15.90 -0.78
N GLN A 143 -18.63 -16.05 -1.49
CA GLN A 143 -18.98 -17.26 -2.23
C GLN A 143 -17.94 -17.61 -3.31
N GLN A 144 -17.38 -16.60 -3.98
CA GLN A 144 -16.34 -16.79 -5.00
C GLN A 144 -15.04 -17.30 -4.35
N LEU A 145 -14.66 -16.72 -3.21
CA LEU A 145 -13.47 -17.14 -2.46
C LEU A 145 -13.63 -18.54 -1.83
N GLU A 146 -14.82 -18.90 -1.37
CA GLU A 146 -15.15 -20.23 -0.84
C GLU A 146 -14.97 -21.30 -1.90
N SER A 147 -15.46 -21.07 -3.11
CA SER A 147 -15.43 -22.01 -4.23
C SER A 147 -14.06 -22.15 -4.89
N HIS A 148 -13.18 -21.15 -4.76
CA HIS A 148 -11.86 -21.14 -5.40
C HIS A 148 -10.86 -22.06 -4.68
N GLY A 149 -10.00 -22.74 -5.43
CA GLY A 149 -8.93 -23.60 -4.91
C GLY A 149 -7.60 -22.87 -4.74
N LEU A 150 -6.66 -23.57 -4.11
CA LEU A 150 -5.27 -23.09 -4.02
C LEU A 150 -4.55 -23.24 -5.37
N HIS A 151 -3.65 -22.31 -5.67
CA HIS A 151 -2.78 -22.37 -6.85
C HIS A 151 -1.63 -23.38 -6.69
N TYR A 152 -1.32 -23.77 -5.46
CA TYR A 152 -0.29 -24.75 -5.12
C TYR A 152 -0.72 -25.56 -3.89
N SER A 153 -0.25 -26.80 -3.79
CA SER A 153 -0.57 -27.70 -2.70
C SER A 153 0.29 -27.45 -1.46
N PHE A 154 -0.18 -27.92 -0.31
CA PHE A 154 0.38 -27.68 1.02
C PHE A 154 1.83 -28.13 1.29
N PRO A 155 2.49 -29.05 0.58
CA PRO A 155 3.92 -29.27 0.79
C PRO A 155 4.79 -28.04 0.50
N GLU A 156 4.22 -27.04 -0.19
CA GLU A 156 4.89 -25.76 -0.51
C GLU A 156 4.61 -24.66 0.53
N ARG A 157 4.22 -25.00 1.76
CA ARG A 157 4.09 -24.05 2.87
C ARG A 157 5.36 -23.20 3.01
N GLY A 158 5.16 -21.89 3.23
CA GLY A 158 6.24 -20.91 3.23
C GLY A 158 6.54 -20.34 1.85
N ARG A 159 5.88 -20.81 0.78
CA ARG A 159 5.91 -20.15 -0.51
C ARG A 159 5.12 -18.86 -0.46
N ARG A 160 5.80 -17.76 -0.72
CA ARG A 160 5.17 -16.44 -0.78
C ARG A 160 4.91 -16.04 -2.22
N GLU A 161 3.66 -15.71 -2.52
CA GLU A 161 3.23 -15.17 -3.80
C GLU A 161 2.41 -13.90 -3.57
N TYR A 162 2.77 -12.82 -4.25
CA TYR A 162 2.14 -11.53 -3.99
C TYR A 162 0.64 -11.52 -4.34
N HIS A 163 -0.20 -11.48 -3.33
CA HIS A 163 -1.65 -11.32 -3.45
C HIS A 163 -1.94 -9.82 -3.67
N ALA A 164 -1.89 -9.37 -4.91
CA ALA A 164 -2.01 -7.95 -5.24
C ALA A 164 -3.36 -7.36 -4.79
N ILE A 165 -4.42 -8.14 -4.94
CA ILE A 165 -5.83 -7.75 -4.70
C ILE A 165 -6.52 -8.71 -3.74
N THR A 166 -6.40 -10.01 -3.97
CA THR A 166 -7.18 -11.06 -3.29
C THR A 166 -6.99 -11.08 -1.78
N ARG A 167 -5.80 -10.70 -1.27
CA ARG A 167 -5.58 -10.59 0.18
C ARG A 167 -6.65 -9.71 0.83
N GLY A 168 -6.91 -8.54 0.27
CA GLY A 168 -7.88 -7.60 0.82
C GLY A 168 -9.31 -8.12 0.81
N TRP A 169 -9.68 -8.88 -0.21
CA TRP A 169 -10.98 -9.52 -0.25
C TRP A 169 -11.13 -10.59 0.84
N ILE A 170 -10.11 -11.47 0.98
CA ILE A 170 -10.11 -12.51 2.02
C ILE A 170 -10.14 -11.88 3.42
N VAL A 171 -9.29 -10.87 3.66
CA VAL A 171 -9.18 -10.21 4.97
C VAL A 171 -10.46 -9.46 5.33
N ASN A 172 -11.10 -8.78 4.36
CA ASN A 172 -12.39 -8.11 4.60
C ASN A 172 -13.50 -9.11 4.94
N GLU A 173 -13.51 -10.27 4.27
CA GLU A 173 -14.42 -11.36 4.57
C GLU A 173 -14.22 -11.98 5.97
N ILE A 174 -12.96 -12.11 6.41
CA ILE A 174 -12.66 -12.53 7.79
C ILE A 174 -13.12 -11.45 8.76
N PHE A 175 -12.74 -10.19 8.51
CA PHE A 175 -13.03 -9.06 9.38
C PHE A 175 -14.53 -8.94 9.67
N ARG A 176 -15.38 -8.88 8.63
CA ARG A 176 -16.82 -8.68 8.79
C ARG A 176 -17.54 -9.80 9.54
N ARG A 177 -16.98 -11.04 9.52
CA ARG A 177 -17.53 -12.18 10.27
C ARG A 177 -17.17 -12.14 11.74
N VAL A 178 -16.08 -11.49 12.07
CA VAL A 178 -15.51 -11.44 13.43
C VAL A 178 -15.85 -10.14 14.12
N ASP A 179 -15.97 -9.02 13.40
CA ASP A 179 -16.36 -7.73 13.97
C ASP A 179 -17.74 -7.83 14.62
N PRO A 180 -17.89 -7.44 15.91
CA PRO A 180 -19.16 -7.56 16.63
C PRO A 180 -20.33 -6.81 16.01
N LYS A 181 -20.05 -5.79 15.17
CA LYS A 181 -21.05 -5.03 14.44
C LYS A 181 -21.27 -5.56 13.01
N GLY A 182 -20.50 -6.55 12.57
CA GLY A 182 -20.58 -7.12 11.20
C GLY A 182 -20.18 -6.13 10.10
N ARG A 183 -19.36 -5.14 10.41
CA ARG A 183 -18.90 -4.10 9.49
C ARG A 183 -17.86 -4.65 8.51
N THR A 184 -17.77 -4.02 7.35
CA THR A 184 -16.60 -4.15 6.48
C THR A 184 -15.41 -3.38 7.05
N ILE A 185 -14.22 -3.62 6.50
CA ILE A 185 -13.01 -2.87 6.91
C ILE A 185 -13.18 -1.38 6.63
N GLY A 186 -13.78 -1.00 5.49
CA GLY A 186 -14.01 0.41 5.15
C GLY A 186 -14.91 1.12 6.14
N GLU A 187 -16.02 0.48 6.54
CA GLU A 187 -16.93 0.99 7.57
C GLU A 187 -16.25 1.12 8.93
N PHE A 188 -15.53 0.07 9.35
CA PHE A 188 -14.78 0.09 10.62
C PHE A 188 -13.73 1.21 10.66
N LEU A 189 -12.92 1.31 9.61
CA LEU A 189 -11.88 2.34 9.56
C LEU A 189 -12.50 3.74 9.67
N ARG A 190 -13.57 3.99 8.93
CA ARG A 190 -14.27 5.28 8.94
C ARG A 190 -14.81 5.63 10.33
N GLU A 191 -15.44 4.67 11.02
CA GLU A 191 -16.06 4.89 12.32
C GLU A 191 -15.05 4.99 13.46
N ASP A 192 -14.07 4.07 13.51
CA ASP A 192 -13.26 3.88 14.71
C ASP A 192 -11.80 4.34 14.56
N ILE A 193 -11.30 4.52 13.35
CA ILE A 193 -9.89 4.86 13.10
C ILE A 193 -9.76 6.19 12.34
N THR A 194 -10.08 6.22 11.04
CA THR A 194 -9.77 7.38 10.18
C THR A 194 -10.59 8.61 10.52
N GLY A 195 -11.87 8.45 10.81
CA GLY A 195 -12.74 9.53 11.25
C GLY A 195 -12.27 10.16 12.58
N PRO A 196 -12.12 9.39 13.65
CA PRO A 196 -11.66 9.93 14.94
C PRO A 196 -10.24 10.53 14.92
N ILE A 197 -9.32 10.01 14.09
CA ILE A 197 -7.98 10.60 13.90
C ILE A 197 -8.05 11.88 13.04
N GLY A 198 -9.12 12.08 12.28
CA GLY A 198 -9.22 13.12 11.28
C GLY A 198 -8.31 12.85 10.08
N ALA A 199 -8.15 11.58 9.72
CA ALA A 199 -7.35 11.15 8.58
C ALA A 199 -8.23 11.00 7.35
N ASP A 200 -7.98 11.83 6.34
CA ASP A 200 -8.63 11.75 5.03
C ASP A 200 -8.15 10.51 4.26
N VAL A 201 -8.59 9.33 4.69
CA VAL A 201 -8.27 8.03 4.07
C VAL A 201 -9.49 7.15 4.11
N TYR A 202 -9.87 6.62 2.94
CA TYR A 202 -11.12 5.91 2.75
C TYR A 202 -10.92 4.63 1.91
N LEU A 203 -11.69 3.60 2.26
CA LEU A 203 -11.97 2.43 1.43
C LEU A 203 -13.45 2.51 1.05
N GLY A 204 -13.75 2.46 -0.25
CA GLY A 204 -15.10 2.73 -0.74
C GLY A 204 -15.48 4.21 -0.61
N LEU A 205 -15.45 4.94 -1.72
CA LEU A 205 -15.74 6.38 -1.73
C LEU A 205 -17.24 6.64 -1.84
N ASN A 206 -17.72 7.63 -1.11
CA ASN A 206 -19.05 8.25 -1.31
C ASN A 206 -18.97 9.39 -2.35
N ASP A 207 -20.10 10.05 -2.62
CA ASP A 207 -20.20 11.12 -3.64
C ASP A 207 -19.33 12.34 -3.30
N GLU A 208 -19.24 12.73 -2.04
CA GLU A 208 -18.43 13.88 -1.62
C GLU A 208 -16.93 13.59 -1.82
N GLU A 209 -16.51 12.40 -1.48
CA GLU A 209 -15.12 11.96 -1.62
C GLU A 209 -14.73 11.76 -3.08
N LEU A 210 -15.63 11.26 -3.92
CA LEU A 210 -15.42 11.16 -5.37
C LEU A 210 -15.14 12.52 -6.00
N ASN A 211 -15.81 13.58 -5.55
CA ASN A 211 -15.59 14.95 -6.03
C ASN A 211 -14.21 15.51 -5.67
N ARG A 212 -13.55 14.95 -4.63
CA ARG A 212 -12.19 15.33 -4.20
C ARG A 212 -11.11 14.44 -4.80
N ARG A 213 -11.50 13.40 -5.55
CA ARG A 213 -10.57 12.44 -6.11
C ARG A 213 -9.78 13.05 -7.28
N SER A 214 -8.46 12.91 -7.22
CA SER A 214 -7.57 13.21 -8.35
C SER A 214 -7.31 11.96 -9.16
N PRO A 215 -7.49 12.02 -10.50
CA PRO A 215 -7.31 10.85 -11.34
C PRO A 215 -5.84 10.43 -11.43
N LEU A 216 -5.64 9.11 -11.44
CA LEU A 216 -4.35 8.51 -11.71
C LEU A 216 -3.94 8.72 -13.16
N GLN A 217 -2.66 8.96 -13.39
CA GLN A 217 -2.06 9.20 -14.70
C GLN A 217 -0.90 8.24 -14.91
N PRO A 218 -1.13 7.04 -15.48
CA PRO A 218 -0.05 6.11 -15.77
C PRO A 218 0.96 6.72 -16.75
N LEU A 219 2.24 6.71 -16.37
CA LEU A 219 3.30 7.11 -17.27
C LEU A 219 3.49 6.01 -18.33
N ASP A 220 3.36 6.40 -19.61
CA ASP A 220 3.58 5.48 -20.74
C ASP A 220 4.93 4.76 -20.57
N PRO A 221 4.97 3.41 -20.53
CA PRO A 221 6.19 2.65 -20.35
C PRO A 221 7.26 2.94 -21.42
N ARG A 222 6.86 3.29 -22.64
CA ARG A 222 7.78 3.67 -23.72
C ARG A 222 8.44 5.01 -23.40
N LYS A 223 7.66 6.01 -22.98
CA LYS A 223 8.18 7.32 -22.55
C LYS A 223 9.08 7.17 -21.34
N HIS A 224 8.70 6.32 -20.37
CA HIS A 224 9.51 5.99 -19.20
C HIS A 224 10.87 5.41 -19.63
N PHE A 225 10.88 4.40 -20.50
CA PHE A 225 12.11 3.77 -20.99
C PHE A 225 12.98 4.75 -21.78
N LEU A 226 12.40 5.51 -22.71
CA LEU A 226 13.14 6.53 -23.49
C LEU A 226 13.77 7.60 -22.56
N SER A 227 13.04 8.03 -21.53
CA SER A 227 13.61 8.95 -20.52
C SER A 227 14.75 8.30 -19.76
N SER A 228 14.65 7.02 -19.40
CA SER A 228 15.70 6.28 -18.68
C SER A 228 17.01 6.13 -19.47
N CYS A 229 16.95 6.21 -20.78
CA CYS A 229 18.15 6.20 -21.65
C CYS A 229 18.93 7.52 -21.61
N ARG A 230 18.36 8.60 -21.10
CA ARG A 230 19.04 9.90 -21.01
C ARG A 230 19.87 9.98 -19.72
N PRO A 231 21.05 10.61 -19.75
CA PRO A 231 21.75 11.01 -18.53
C PRO A 231 20.93 12.02 -17.71
N LYS A 232 21.12 12.07 -16.39
CA LYS A 232 20.41 13.05 -15.52
C LYS A 232 20.61 14.51 -16.01
N TRP A 233 21.83 14.86 -16.43
CA TRP A 233 22.16 16.22 -16.94
C TRP A 233 21.51 16.55 -18.29
N MET A 234 21.04 15.54 -19.05
CA MET A 234 20.28 15.72 -20.29
C MET A 234 18.76 15.66 -20.08
N GLY A 235 18.28 15.89 -18.87
CA GLY A 235 16.84 16.00 -18.58
C GLY A 235 16.12 14.65 -18.44
N ARG A 236 16.77 13.62 -17.85
CA ARG A 236 16.08 12.40 -17.47
C ARG A 236 15.03 12.72 -16.41
N SER A 237 13.76 12.43 -16.72
CA SER A 237 12.59 12.72 -15.86
C SER A 237 12.13 11.52 -15.02
N VAL A 238 12.87 10.41 -15.06
CA VAL A 238 12.62 9.20 -14.25
C VAL A 238 13.84 8.86 -13.41
N GLN A 239 13.64 8.16 -12.30
CA GLN A 239 14.72 7.95 -11.33
C GLN A 239 15.80 6.98 -11.85
N HIS A 240 15.38 5.87 -12.45
CA HIS A 240 16.30 4.83 -12.90
C HIS A 240 16.86 5.10 -14.30
N SER A 241 18.14 4.78 -14.51
CA SER A 241 18.72 4.63 -15.84
C SER A 241 18.22 3.35 -16.51
N ALA A 242 18.32 3.25 -17.84
CA ALA A 242 17.92 2.05 -18.58
C ALA A 242 18.62 0.79 -18.06
N PHE A 243 19.90 0.88 -17.71
CA PHE A 243 20.64 -0.23 -17.11
C PHE A 243 20.05 -0.67 -15.74
N GLN A 244 19.70 0.30 -14.88
CA GLN A 244 19.06 0.01 -13.59
C GLN A 244 17.67 -0.59 -13.78
N LEU A 245 16.87 -0.09 -14.73
CA LEU A 245 15.56 -0.66 -15.06
C LEU A 245 15.68 -2.12 -15.51
N ILE A 246 16.54 -2.41 -16.49
CA ILE A 246 16.75 -3.77 -16.99
C ILE A 246 17.19 -4.69 -15.83
N ARG A 247 18.16 -4.26 -15.03
CA ARG A 247 18.65 -5.03 -13.89
C ARG A 247 17.55 -5.32 -12.85
N ASN A 248 16.69 -4.35 -12.56
CA ASN A 248 15.64 -4.50 -11.55
C ASN A 248 14.45 -5.32 -12.08
N LEU A 249 14.13 -5.22 -13.38
CA LEU A 249 13.03 -5.95 -14.00
C LEU A 249 13.38 -7.40 -14.34
N TRP A 250 14.66 -7.72 -14.53
CA TRP A 250 15.10 -9.06 -14.96
C TRP A 250 14.62 -10.21 -14.06
N PRO A 251 14.69 -10.13 -12.72
CA PRO A 251 14.17 -11.18 -11.83
C PRO A 251 12.68 -11.40 -12.01
N MET A 252 11.89 -10.33 -12.16
CA MET A 252 10.44 -10.42 -12.39
C MET A 252 10.11 -11.07 -13.74
N VAL A 253 10.81 -10.68 -14.80
CA VAL A 253 10.63 -11.29 -16.13
C VAL A 253 10.94 -12.79 -16.09
N LYS A 254 11.99 -13.19 -15.34
CA LYS A 254 12.33 -14.60 -15.15
C LYS A 254 11.24 -15.36 -14.41
N GLN A 255 10.65 -14.76 -13.36
CA GLN A 255 9.54 -15.37 -12.62
C GLN A 255 8.28 -15.47 -13.47
N MET A 256 7.91 -14.40 -14.20
CA MET A 256 6.75 -14.41 -15.11
C MET A 256 6.89 -15.46 -16.23
N ARG A 257 8.10 -15.69 -16.75
CA ARG A 257 8.34 -16.76 -17.73
C ARG A 257 8.10 -18.15 -17.16
N GLY A 258 8.33 -18.35 -15.86
CA GLY A 258 8.00 -19.62 -15.18
C GLY A 258 6.49 -19.85 -15.01
N GLN A 259 5.70 -18.80 -15.10
CA GLN A 259 4.23 -18.83 -15.05
C GLN A 259 3.59 -18.68 -16.45
N ALA A 260 4.41 -18.63 -17.52
CA ALA A 260 3.96 -18.46 -18.89
C ALA A 260 3.12 -19.68 -19.32
N GLY A 261 1.83 -19.46 -19.50
CA GLY A 261 0.82 -20.48 -19.85
C GLY A 261 -0.49 -20.31 -19.08
N ARG A 262 -0.49 -19.55 -17.99
CA ARG A 262 -1.71 -19.26 -17.24
C ARG A 262 -2.27 -17.91 -17.68
N GLN A 263 -3.27 -17.91 -18.53
CA GLN A 263 -4.03 -16.70 -18.85
C GLN A 263 -5.04 -16.46 -17.71
N LEU A 264 -4.69 -15.57 -16.80
CA LEU A 264 -5.60 -15.17 -15.74
C LEU A 264 -6.50 -14.02 -16.24
N PRO A 265 -7.79 -14.03 -15.87
CA PRO A 265 -8.68 -12.93 -16.19
C PRO A 265 -8.26 -11.65 -15.45
N VAL A 266 -8.75 -10.50 -15.91
CA VAL A 266 -8.61 -9.25 -15.15
C VAL A 266 -9.32 -9.39 -13.79
N PRO A 267 -8.82 -8.77 -12.72
CA PRO A 267 -9.38 -8.97 -11.39
C PRO A 267 -10.84 -8.57 -11.25
N MET A 268 -11.26 -7.50 -11.92
CA MET A 268 -12.63 -7.01 -11.91
C MET A 268 -13.17 -6.87 -13.33
N LEU A 269 -14.46 -7.16 -13.52
CA LEU A 269 -15.14 -7.06 -14.80
C LEU A 269 -15.07 -5.64 -15.36
N GLY A 270 -14.75 -5.55 -16.65
CA GLY A 270 -14.65 -4.29 -17.37
C GLY A 270 -13.33 -3.55 -17.21
N MET A 271 -12.38 -4.06 -16.42
CA MET A 271 -11.05 -3.48 -16.37
C MET A 271 -10.32 -3.68 -17.70
N THR A 272 -9.74 -2.60 -18.22
CA THR A 272 -8.90 -2.61 -19.44
C THR A 272 -7.44 -2.31 -19.15
N GLY A 273 -7.17 -1.76 -17.97
CA GLY A 273 -5.82 -1.40 -17.52
C GLY A 273 -5.83 -0.84 -16.11
N ILE A 274 -4.70 -0.29 -15.71
CA ILE A 274 -4.54 0.28 -14.37
C ILE A 274 -5.32 1.59 -14.18
N ASP A 275 -5.60 2.29 -15.27
CA ASP A 275 -6.43 3.49 -15.32
C ASP A 275 -7.92 3.21 -15.02
N SER A 276 -8.36 1.94 -15.11
CA SER A 276 -9.70 1.54 -14.66
C SER A 276 -9.95 1.83 -13.18
N PHE A 277 -8.90 1.98 -12.35
CA PHE A 277 -9.05 2.45 -10.97
C PHE A 277 -9.54 3.91 -10.86
N ASN A 278 -9.60 4.65 -11.97
CA ASN A 278 -10.26 5.96 -12.04
C ASN A 278 -11.79 5.87 -12.22
N GLU A 279 -12.34 4.68 -12.49
CA GLU A 279 -13.79 4.51 -12.65
C GLU A 279 -14.50 4.56 -11.29
N ASP A 280 -15.60 5.31 -11.22
CA ASP A 280 -16.37 5.49 -9.97
C ASP A 280 -16.86 4.16 -9.41
N LYS A 281 -17.32 3.23 -10.27
CA LYS A 281 -17.77 1.91 -9.84
C LYS A 281 -16.68 1.10 -9.11
N ILE A 282 -15.40 1.30 -9.47
CA ILE A 282 -14.27 0.64 -8.80
C ILE A 282 -13.92 1.41 -7.52
N ALA A 283 -13.90 2.76 -7.56
CA ALA A 283 -13.57 3.59 -6.41
C ALA A 283 -14.57 3.44 -5.24
N ARG A 284 -15.85 3.13 -5.54
CA ARG A 284 -16.89 2.87 -4.53
C ARG A 284 -16.76 1.51 -3.84
N GLY A 285 -16.10 0.54 -4.47
CA GLY A 285 -15.94 -0.81 -3.93
C GLY A 285 -14.79 -0.91 -2.93
N GLU A 286 -14.89 -1.85 -1.98
CA GLU A 286 -13.84 -2.13 -1.02
C GLU A 286 -12.88 -3.21 -1.51
N THR A 287 -11.95 -2.82 -2.38
CA THR A 287 -10.78 -3.64 -2.69
C THR A 287 -9.63 -3.25 -1.75
N CYS A 288 -9.71 -3.70 -0.50
CA CYS A 288 -8.88 -3.21 0.62
C CYS A 288 -7.38 -3.20 0.33
N SER A 289 -6.88 -4.17 -0.45
CA SER A 289 -5.46 -4.28 -0.83
C SER A 289 -4.97 -3.24 -1.84
N ALA A 290 -5.86 -2.52 -2.55
CA ALA A 290 -5.44 -1.73 -3.72
C ALA A 290 -6.25 -0.46 -3.98
N ASN A 291 -7.29 -0.19 -3.21
CA ASN A 291 -8.27 0.85 -3.57
C ASN A 291 -8.54 1.86 -2.46
N SER A 292 -7.62 2.06 -1.52
CA SER A 292 -7.76 3.21 -0.61
C SER A 292 -7.44 4.50 -1.33
N HIS A 293 -8.23 5.52 -1.07
CA HIS A 293 -8.01 6.88 -1.52
C HIS A 293 -7.77 7.78 -0.31
N GLY A 294 -6.76 8.62 -0.38
CA GLY A 294 -6.46 9.53 0.71
C GLY A 294 -5.49 10.63 0.33
N SER A 295 -5.41 11.64 1.20
CA SER A 295 -4.37 12.64 1.15
C SER A 295 -3.08 12.13 1.81
N ALA A 296 -1.92 12.66 1.42
CA ALA A 296 -0.66 12.32 2.11
C ALA A 296 -0.73 12.66 3.60
N ARG A 297 -1.40 13.75 3.97
CA ARG A 297 -1.65 14.14 5.36
C ARG A 297 -2.45 13.06 6.11
N GLY A 298 -3.49 12.52 5.49
CA GLY A 298 -4.30 11.45 6.06
C GLY A 298 -3.49 10.18 6.32
N TYR A 299 -2.75 9.70 5.32
CA TYR A 299 -1.88 8.53 5.49
C TYR A 299 -0.75 8.78 6.51
N ALA A 300 -0.15 9.99 6.53
CA ALA A 300 0.91 10.32 7.47
C ALA A 300 0.40 10.37 8.93
N ARG A 301 -0.85 10.78 9.18
CA ARG A 301 -1.48 10.70 10.51
C ARG A 301 -1.63 9.27 10.98
N LEU A 302 -2.09 8.37 10.11
CA LEU A 302 -2.16 6.94 10.43
C LEU A 302 -0.77 6.35 10.65
N ALA A 303 0.21 6.74 9.85
CA ALA A 303 1.61 6.34 10.03
C ALA A 303 2.17 6.86 11.35
N ALA A 304 1.83 8.07 11.78
CA ALA A 304 2.23 8.63 13.07
C ALA A 304 1.61 7.86 14.24
N MET A 305 0.33 7.50 14.14
CA MET A 305 -0.33 6.62 15.11
C MET A 305 0.43 5.29 15.25
N LEU A 306 0.81 4.66 14.14
CA LEU A 306 1.56 3.39 14.14
C LEU A 306 3.00 3.58 14.65
N ALA A 307 3.66 4.70 14.34
CA ALA A 307 4.99 5.02 14.85
C ALA A 307 5.00 5.23 16.38
N ALA A 308 3.91 5.71 16.92
CA ALA A 308 3.73 6.00 18.36
C ALA A 308 3.07 4.84 19.15
N GLY A 309 3.22 3.60 18.71
CA GLY A 309 2.71 2.45 19.47
C GLY A 309 1.19 2.25 19.42
N GLY A 310 0.51 2.79 18.42
CA GLY A 310 -0.95 2.72 18.28
C GLY A 310 -1.69 3.92 18.90
N ILE A 311 -0.96 4.98 19.24
CA ILE A 311 -1.50 6.17 19.94
C ILE A 311 -1.42 7.39 19.00
N PHE A 312 -2.44 8.23 19.00
CA PHE A 312 -2.43 9.52 18.33
C PHE A 312 -3.21 10.55 19.14
N ASP A 313 -2.65 11.75 19.35
CA ASP A 313 -3.21 12.84 20.15
C ASP A 313 -3.68 12.36 21.56
N GLY A 314 -2.87 11.50 22.19
CA GLY A 314 -3.15 10.96 23.54
C GLY A 314 -4.23 9.88 23.59
N ARG A 315 -4.85 9.52 22.45
CA ARG A 315 -5.85 8.44 22.36
C ARG A 315 -5.22 7.18 21.78
N ALA A 316 -5.45 6.04 22.46
CA ALA A 316 -5.07 4.72 21.93
C ALA A 316 -6.11 4.23 20.92
N TYR A 317 -5.65 3.87 19.71
CA TYR A 317 -6.43 3.26 18.64
C TYR A 317 -6.12 1.77 18.50
N LEU A 318 -4.90 1.36 18.86
CA LEU A 318 -4.50 -0.02 19.05
C LEU A 318 -3.99 -0.21 20.47
N SER A 319 -4.29 -1.35 21.09
CA SER A 319 -3.65 -1.73 22.35
C SER A 319 -2.17 -2.03 22.13
N GLY A 320 -1.35 -1.99 23.19
CA GLY A 320 0.06 -2.36 23.09
C GLY A 320 0.27 -3.77 22.54
N ASP A 321 -0.54 -4.73 22.99
CA ASP A 321 -0.49 -6.11 22.49
C ASP A 321 -0.88 -6.21 21.02
N ALA A 322 -1.90 -5.45 20.57
CA ALA A 322 -2.29 -5.38 19.16
C ALA A 322 -1.17 -4.81 18.28
N TRP A 323 -0.56 -3.71 18.75
CA TRP A 323 0.54 -3.08 18.05
C TRP A 323 1.76 -4.01 17.99
N GLN A 324 2.10 -4.68 19.08
CA GLN A 324 3.19 -5.65 19.10
C GLN A 324 2.90 -6.82 18.18
N ALA A 325 1.72 -7.44 18.26
CA ALA A 325 1.33 -8.54 17.39
C ALA A 325 1.34 -8.17 15.90
N LEU A 326 0.98 -6.93 15.55
CA LEU A 326 1.09 -6.41 14.19
C LEU A 326 2.52 -6.53 13.64
N HIS A 327 3.54 -6.35 14.46
CA HIS A 327 4.95 -6.29 14.05
C HIS A 327 5.73 -7.60 14.30
N ASP A 328 5.19 -8.51 15.11
CA ASP A 328 5.87 -9.71 15.57
C ASP A 328 5.93 -10.84 14.53
N LYS A 329 6.71 -11.87 14.88
CA LYS A 329 6.89 -13.12 14.12
C LYS A 329 7.20 -12.87 12.65
N GLN A 330 8.18 -12.02 12.40
CA GLN A 330 8.64 -11.70 11.06
C GLN A 330 9.28 -12.92 10.38
N THR A 331 8.97 -13.10 9.10
CA THR A 331 9.58 -14.11 8.25
C THR A 331 10.09 -13.47 6.96
N THR A 332 11.26 -13.91 6.51
CA THR A 332 11.88 -13.44 5.26
C THR A 332 11.79 -14.52 4.20
N GLU A 333 10.98 -14.28 3.17
CA GLU A 333 10.74 -15.24 2.10
C GLU A 333 10.88 -14.58 0.73
N ASN A 334 11.06 -15.41 -0.30
CA ASN A 334 11.19 -14.95 -1.68
C ASN A 334 9.82 -14.73 -2.32
N MET A 335 9.58 -13.50 -2.77
CA MET A 335 8.41 -13.09 -3.54
C MET A 335 8.85 -12.39 -4.84
N GLY A 336 9.77 -13.02 -5.60
CA GLY A 336 10.51 -12.40 -6.71
C GLY A 336 11.76 -11.65 -6.26
N MET A 337 11.75 -11.18 -5.04
CA MET A 337 12.88 -10.70 -4.22
C MET A 337 12.58 -11.06 -2.76
N ARG A 338 13.60 -11.17 -1.92
CA ARG A 338 13.37 -11.43 -0.49
C ARG A 338 12.66 -10.24 0.14
N THR A 339 11.59 -10.55 0.87
CA THR A 339 10.77 -9.59 1.59
C THR A 339 10.50 -10.13 2.99
N THR A 340 10.58 -9.25 3.98
CA THR A 340 10.28 -9.57 5.37
C THR A 340 8.89 -9.07 5.71
N PHE A 341 8.00 -9.97 6.15
CA PHE A 341 6.66 -9.64 6.63
C PHE A 341 6.42 -10.18 8.03
N SER A 342 5.74 -9.41 8.85
CA SER A 342 5.24 -9.84 10.16
C SER A 342 4.01 -10.76 10.03
N GLN A 343 3.58 -11.36 11.14
CA GLN A 343 2.29 -12.08 11.18
C GLN A 343 1.10 -11.17 10.87
N GLY A 344 1.18 -9.88 11.19
CA GLY A 344 0.16 -8.88 10.87
C GLY A 344 0.20 -8.38 9.42
N GLY A 345 1.12 -8.87 8.60
CA GLY A 345 1.18 -8.58 7.17
C GLY A 345 1.79 -7.21 6.82
N VAL A 346 2.58 -6.62 7.71
CA VAL A 346 3.36 -5.41 7.43
C VAL A 346 4.79 -5.77 7.07
N ALA A 347 5.33 -5.10 6.05
CA ALA A 347 6.71 -5.32 5.62
C ALA A 347 7.69 -4.51 6.47
N SER A 348 8.90 -5.02 6.66
CA SER A 348 10.01 -4.33 7.30
C SER A 348 11.15 -4.14 6.31
N PHE A 349 11.81 -2.99 6.37
CA PHE A 349 12.93 -2.64 5.51
C PHE A 349 14.20 -2.47 6.34
N GLY A 350 15.28 -3.07 5.87
CA GLY A 350 16.55 -3.03 6.58
C GLY A 350 17.65 -3.79 5.84
N VAL A 351 18.83 -3.81 6.43
CA VAL A 351 19.98 -4.52 5.89
C VAL A 351 19.79 -6.03 6.09
N MET A 352 19.94 -6.79 5.02
CA MET A 352 19.95 -8.25 5.01
C MET A 352 21.29 -8.75 4.46
N ASP A 353 21.72 -9.93 4.89
CA ASP A 353 22.94 -10.56 4.37
C ASP A 353 22.80 -10.86 2.87
N ALA A 354 23.88 -10.65 2.12
CA ALA A 354 24.00 -10.99 0.70
C ALA A 354 22.85 -10.47 -0.18
N MET A 355 22.43 -9.22 0.02
CA MET A 355 21.37 -8.59 -0.80
C MET A 355 21.74 -8.51 -2.28
N THR A 356 20.81 -8.89 -3.14
CA THR A 356 20.85 -8.59 -4.57
C THR A 356 20.75 -7.08 -4.84
N PRO A 357 21.12 -6.60 -6.03
CA PRO A 357 20.99 -5.17 -6.34
C PRO A 357 19.56 -4.61 -6.22
N VAL A 358 18.54 -5.41 -6.54
CA VAL A 358 17.14 -4.99 -6.41
C VAL A 358 16.72 -4.94 -4.94
N GLU A 359 17.13 -5.90 -4.11
CA GLU A 359 16.88 -5.90 -2.67
C GLU A 359 17.59 -4.73 -1.98
N ARG A 360 18.81 -4.40 -2.38
CA ARG A 360 19.48 -3.16 -1.92
C ARG A 360 18.70 -1.93 -2.32
N GLY A 361 18.28 -1.84 -3.58
CA GLY A 361 17.44 -0.73 -4.05
C GLY A 361 16.13 -0.60 -3.29
N LEU A 362 15.53 -1.73 -2.89
CA LEU A 362 14.30 -1.76 -2.10
C LEU A 362 14.52 -1.22 -0.68
N ASN A 363 15.61 -1.61 -0.03
CA ASN A 363 15.83 -1.39 1.41
C ASN A 363 16.63 -0.13 1.73
N GLN A 364 17.67 0.20 0.92
CA GLN A 364 18.59 1.29 1.19
C GLN A 364 17.89 2.66 1.16
N GLY A 365 18.05 3.46 2.20
CA GLY A 365 17.45 4.79 2.36
C GLY A 365 16.04 4.76 2.96
N ARG A 366 15.60 3.60 3.44
CA ARG A 366 14.38 3.41 4.24
C ARG A 366 14.58 2.41 5.37
N GLU A 367 15.81 2.28 5.85
CA GLU A 367 16.14 1.37 6.94
C GLU A 367 15.30 1.71 8.18
N GLY A 368 14.71 0.67 8.79
CA GLY A 368 13.86 0.81 9.97
C GLY A 368 12.42 1.25 9.70
N PHE A 369 12.09 1.63 8.45
CA PHE A 369 10.70 1.85 8.08
C PHE A 369 9.94 0.52 7.99
N ILE A 370 8.66 0.57 8.34
CA ILE A 370 7.69 -0.53 8.30
C ILE A 370 6.48 -0.09 7.47
N GLY A 371 5.79 -1.05 6.86
CA GLY A 371 4.62 -0.81 6.01
C GLY A 371 4.91 -1.07 4.54
N TRP A 372 3.87 -1.13 3.71
CA TRP A 372 4.01 -1.44 2.30
C TRP A 372 3.91 -0.18 1.43
N MET A 373 4.18 -0.33 0.15
CA MET A 373 4.16 0.74 -0.83
C MET A 373 3.25 0.35 -2.00
N GLY A 374 2.76 1.33 -2.74
CA GLY A 374 1.83 1.13 -3.84
C GLY A 374 2.47 1.12 -5.20
N LEU A 375 1.78 0.49 -6.14
CA LEU A 375 2.16 0.49 -7.53
C LEU A 375 2.28 1.93 -8.05
N GLY A 376 3.36 2.20 -8.77
CA GLY A 376 3.57 3.49 -9.40
C GLY A 376 4.07 4.59 -8.46
N GLY A 377 4.28 4.31 -7.15
CA GLY A 377 5.09 5.20 -6.33
C GLY A 377 4.54 5.64 -4.98
N SER A 378 3.28 5.35 -4.61
CA SER A 378 2.78 5.74 -3.29
C SER A 378 3.53 5.04 -2.15
N ILE A 379 3.71 5.74 -1.04
CA ILE A 379 4.33 5.21 0.18
C ILE A 379 3.46 5.61 1.37
N PHE A 380 3.12 4.62 2.19
CA PHE A 380 2.52 4.79 3.51
C PHE A 380 3.33 3.91 4.48
N GLN A 381 4.25 4.53 5.22
CA GLN A 381 5.21 3.84 6.07
C GLN A 381 5.45 4.60 7.37
N TRP A 382 5.92 3.88 8.39
CA TRP A 382 6.26 4.44 9.69
C TRP A 382 7.58 3.86 10.20
N HIS A 383 8.25 4.62 11.06
CA HIS A 383 9.51 4.23 11.70
C HIS A 383 9.36 4.34 13.21
N PRO A 384 9.07 3.24 13.93
CA PRO A 384 8.76 3.30 15.37
C PRO A 384 9.91 3.85 16.22
N ALA A 385 11.15 3.42 15.98
CA ALA A 385 12.29 3.83 16.79
C ALA A 385 12.62 5.32 16.68
N LEU A 386 12.22 5.99 15.60
CA LEU A 386 12.42 7.43 15.37
C LEU A 386 11.11 8.21 15.47
N GLU A 387 10.00 7.56 15.75
CA GLU A 387 8.64 8.14 15.80
C GLU A 387 8.31 8.95 14.53
N ILE A 388 8.59 8.37 13.35
CA ILE A 388 8.31 8.99 12.05
C ILE A 388 7.09 8.36 11.41
N GLY A 389 6.09 9.16 11.05
CA GLY A 389 5.03 8.81 10.12
C GLY A 389 5.30 9.44 8.76
N PHE A 390 5.27 8.67 7.69
CA PHE A 390 5.65 9.10 6.34
C PHE A 390 4.61 8.71 5.30
N ALA A 391 4.21 9.66 4.46
CA ALA A 391 3.39 9.40 3.29
C ALA A 391 3.83 10.22 2.08
N PHE A 392 3.91 9.56 0.94
CA PHE A 392 4.13 10.14 -0.38
C PHE A 392 3.08 9.61 -1.35
N VAL A 393 2.30 10.50 -1.97
CA VAL A 393 1.12 10.11 -2.77
C VAL A 393 1.14 10.86 -4.11
N PRO A 394 1.63 10.21 -5.19
CA PRO A 394 1.65 10.78 -6.52
C PRO A 394 0.41 10.36 -7.33
N THR A 395 -0.06 11.23 -8.22
CA THR A 395 -1.03 10.86 -9.27
C THR A 395 -0.36 10.20 -10.47
N SER A 396 0.91 10.52 -10.75
CA SER A 396 1.67 9.94 -11.85
C SER A 396 2.22 8.57 -11.48
N LEU A 397 1.77 7.53 -12.18
CA LEU A 397 2.19 6.16 -11.89
C LEU A 397 3.43 5.78 -12.70
N HIS A 398 4.55 5.64 -12.05
CA HIS A 398 5.80 5.13 -12.64
C HIS A 398 5.87 3.60 -12.45
N ILE A 399 5.08 2.84 -13.22
CA ILE A 399 4.92 1.38 -13.04
C ILE A 399 6.23 0.57 -13.19
N LEU A 400 7.26 1.14 -13.81
CA LEU A 400 8.58 0.51 -13.90
C LEU A 400 9.50 0.86 -12.71
N ASP A 401 9.07 1.72 -11.78
CA ASP A 401 9.79 2.03 -10.54
C ASP A 401 9.39 1.05 -9.43
N LEU A 402 9.88 -0.19 -9.53
CA LEU A 402 9.50 -1.31 -8.65
C LEU A 402 9.94 -1.13 -7.19
N VAL A 403 10.91 -0.26 -6.93
CA VAL A 403 11.44 -0.02 -5.58
C VAL A 403 10.97 1.32 -4.99
N ASN A 404 10.05 1.99 -5.68
CA ASN A 404 9.50 3.29 -5.30
C ASN A 404 10.59 4.32 -4.95
N GLU A 405 11.58 4.45 -5.84
CA GLU A 405 12.75 5.31 -5.67
C GLU A 405 12.36 6.78 -5.49
N ARG A 406 11.29 7.23 -6.16
CA ARG A 406 10.81 8.62 -6.08
C ARG A 406 10.47 9.07 -4.67
N GLY A 407 9.71 8.26 -3.95
CA GLY A 407 9.35 8.58 -2.56
C GLY A 407 10.50 8.27 -1.58
N LYS A 408 11.33 7.27 -1.90
CA LYS A 408 12.45 6.85 -1.07
C LYS A 408 13.51 7.94 -0.87
N VAL A 409 13.74 8.79 -1.86
CA VAL A 409 14.70 9.91 -1.71
C VAL A 409 14.29 10.88 -0.59
N TYR A 410 12.99 11.05 -0.37
CA TYR A 410 12.48 11.87 0.74
C TYR A 410 12.60 11.14 2.08
N GLN A 411 12.42 9.81 2.12
CA GLN A 411 12.66 9.02 3.34
C GLN A 411 14.11 9.12 3.80
N ALA A 412 15.06 8.97 2.87
CA ALA A 412 16.48 9.12 3.16
C ALA A 412 16.82 10.52 3.70
N GLU A 413 16.19 11.57 3.14
CA GLU A 413 16.39 12.94 3.63
C GLU A 413 15.74 13.16 5.01
N VAL A 414 14.58 12.54 5.28
CA VAL A 414 13.97 12.57 6.62
C VAL A 414 14.91 11.92 7.65
N LEU A 415 15.47 10.74 7.35
CA LEU A 415 16.44 10.08 8.24
C LEU A 415 17.64 11.00 8.51
N ARG A 416 18.19 11.65 7.48
CA ARG A 416 19.28 12.61 7.62
C ARG A 416 18.91 13.81 8.52
N CYS A 417 17.69 14.34 8.40
CA CYS A 417 17.22 15.46 9.22
C CYS A 417 17.13 15.13 10.70
N VAL A 418 16.85 13.88 11.05
CA VAL A 418 16.77 13.41 12.44
C VAL A 418 18.09 12.85 12.96
N GLY A 419 19.15 12.84 12.14
CA GLY A 419 20.51 12.41 12.54
C GLY A 419 20.68 10.88 12.57
N ALA A 420 19.89 10.16 11.76
CA ALA A 420 19.92 8.70 11.67
C ALA A 420 20.67 8.21 10.40
#